data_31256362131ba6df43cf574dbf40d21e
#
_entry.id   31256362131ba6df43cf574dbf40d21e
#
_cell.length_a   1.000
_cell.length_b   1.000
_cell.length_c   1.000
_cell.angle_alpha   90.00
_cell.angle_beta   90.00
_cell.angle_gamma   90.00
#
_symmetry.space_group_name_H-M   'P 1'
#
loop_
_entity.id
_entity.type
_entity.pdbx_description
1 polymer ?
#
loop_
_entity_poly.entity_id
_entity_poly.type
_entity_poly.pdbx_seq_one_letter_code
_entity_poly.pdbx_strand_id
1 'polypeptide(L)'
;MLVPGLWMPAAAMTVLAARLAGRGYAVRVFAYSGRKPHEANVERLARFARETLGGRPAHYVGHSLGGVLVLDMLNRHPEIAAGSAVLLGAPVRGSFAGRRLGLARVGRWMMGGSRPLWDERSASWRRAAPLGVIAGTVPMGLGHALGQMPGPSDGVVCVSETEVDGMSAHALVPLGHSLLIVSGRVAKMIERFLTAGRFE
;
A
#
# COMPACT_ATOMS: atom_id res chain seq x y z
N MET A 1 -4.71 -1.25 11.12
CA MET A 1 -4.99 -2.35 10.17
C MET A 1 -3.87 -2.41 9.14
N LEU A 2 -3.32 -3.58 8.83
CA LEU A 2 -2.27 -3.78 7.84
C LEU A 2 -2.83 -4.53 6.62
N VAL A 3 -2.48 -4.09 5.41
CA VAL A 3 -2.93 -4.70 4.15
C VAL A 3 -1.70 -5.02 3.28
N PRO A 4 -1.41 -6.31 3.03
CA PRO A 4 -0.24 -6.74 2.27
C PRO A 4 -0.35 -6.43 0.77
N GLY A 5 0.76 -6.57 0.06
CA GLY A 5 0.82 -6.47 -1.40
C GLY A 5 0.25 -7.69 -2.14
N LEU A 6 0.25 -7.59 -3.46
CA LEU A 6 -0.12 -8.71 -4.35
C LEU A 6 0.84 -9.90 -4.12
N TRP A 7 0.30 -11.11 -4.13
CA TRP A 7 1.01 -12.39 -3.89
C TRP A 7 1.66 -12.53 -2.51
N MET A 8 1.42 -11.58 -1.61
CA MET A 8 1.96 -11.65 -0.26
C MET A 8 0.94 -12.28 0.68
N PRO A 9 1.29 -13.37 1.39
CA PRO A 9 0.45 -13.88 2.47
C PRO A 9 0.43 -12.88 3.63
N ALA A 10 -0.61 -12.94 4.47
CA ALA A 10 -0.70 -12.09 5.66
C ALA A 10 0.55 -12.21 6.57
N ALA A 11 1.17 -13.39 6.59
CA ALA A 11 2.40 -13.64 7.34
C ALA A 11 3.57 -12.73 6.92
N ALA A 12 3.61 -12.23 5.69
CA ALA A 12 4.65 -11.30 5.26
C ALA A 12 4.62 -9.97 6.05
N MET A 13 3.47 -9.61 6.64
CA MET A 13 3.33 -8.42 7.46
C MET A 13 3.70 -8.63 8.94
N THR A 14 4.11 -9.86 9.34
CA THR A 14 4.35 -10.21 10.76
C THR A 14 5.41 -9.32 11.40
N VAL A 15 6.51 -9.03 10.68
CA VAL A 15 7.59 -8.18 11.21
C VAL A 15 7.09 -6.77 11.48
N LEU A 16 6.36 -6.17 10.53
CA LEU A 16 5.78 -4.84 10.72
C LEU A 16 4.72 -4.86 11.83
N ALA A 17 3.88 -5.89 11.86
CA ALA A 17 2.86 -6.06 12.89
C ALA A 17 3.47 -6.15 14.28
N ALA A 18 4.52 -6.97 14.47
CA ALA A 18 5.22 -7.09 15.75
C ALA A 18 5.87 -5.76 16.19
N ARG A 19 6.48 -5.03 15.24
CA ARG A 19 7.08 -3.72 15.52
C ARG A 19 6.05 -2.69 15.96
N LEU A 20 4.88 -2.66 15.33
CA LEU A 20 3.80 -1.74 15.70
C LEU A 20 3.11 -2.19 17.00
N ALA A 21 2.92 -3.48 17.21
CA ALA A 21 2.39 -4.01 18.46
C ALA A 21 3.30 -3.67 19.66
N GLY A 22 4.63 -3.78 19.49
CA GLY A 22 5.62 -3.37 20.49
C GLY A 22 5.60 -1.85 20.81
N ARG A 23 4.87 -1.05 20.00
CA ARG A 23 4.62 0.39 20.20
C ARG A 23 3.22 0.69 20.71
N GLY A 24 2.49 -0.33 21.18
CA GLY A 24 1.17 -0.18 21.79
C GLY A 24 -0.02 -0.23 20.82
N TYR A 25 0.19 -0.51 19.53
CA TYR A 25 -0.92 -0.62 18.58
C TYR A 25 -1.57 -2.00 18.62
N ALA A 26 -2.90 -2.07 18.68
CA ALA A 26 -3.64 -3.29 18.44
C ALA A 26 -3.70 -3.59 16.93
N VAL A 27 -2.83 -4.49 16.45
CA VAL A 27 -2.65 -4.74 15.02
C VAL A 27 -3.60 -5.82 14.52
N ARG A 28 -4.21 -5.60 13.35
CA ARG A 28 -4.97 -6.58 12.58
C ARG A 28 -4.45 -6.58 11.14
N VAL A 29 -4.30 -7.76 10.56
CA VAL A 29 -3.84 -7.94 9.18
C VAL A 29 -5.00 -8.47 8.34
N PHE A 30 -5.31 -7.77 7.25
CA PHE A 30 -6.31 -8.20 6.27
C PHE A 30 -5.68 -9.12 5.23
N ALA A 31 -6.24 -10.32 5.04
CA ALA A 31 -5.83 -11.25 4.00
C ALA A 31 -6.78 -11.20 2.81
N TYR A 32 -6.23 -11.10 1.59
CA TYR A 32 -7.02 -11.11 0.37
C TYR A 32 -6.33 -11.88 -0.77
N SER A 33 -7.09 -12.19 -1.81
CA SER A 33 -6.58 -12.82 -3.02
C SER A 33 -6.52 -11.80 -4.16
N GLY A 34 -5.34 -11.56 -4.73
CA GLY A 34 -5.16 -10.72 -5.92
C GLY A 34 -5.83 -11.27 -7.18
N ARG A 35 -6.30 -12.53 -7.16
CA ARG A 35 -7.06 -13.12 -8.27
C ARG A 35 -8.50 -12.62 -8.36
N LYS A 36 -9.07 -12.15 -7.25
CA LYS A 36 -10.41 -11.57 -7.23
C LYS A 36 -10.38 -10.17 -7.85
N PRO A 37 -11.49 -9.71 -8.43
CA PRO A 37 -11.62 -8.33 -8.88
C PRO A 37 -11.27 -7.34 -7.76
N HIS A 38 -10.65 -6.22 -8.15
CA HIS A 38 -10.23 -5.19 -7.20
C HIS A 38 -11.39 -4.69 -6.34
N GLU A 39 -12.52 -4.38 -6.98
CA GLU A 39 -13.73 -3.91 -6.31
C GLU A 39 -14.22 -4.90 -5.25
N ALA A 40 -14.19 -6.20 -5.57
CA ALA A 40 -14.58 -7.24 -4.60
C ALA A 40 -13.63 -7.28 -3.39
N ASN A 41 -12.33 -7.00 -3.59
CA ASN A 41 -11.38 -6.90 -2.48
C ASN A 41 -11.56 -5.61 -1.68
N VAL A 42 -11.91 -4.49 -2.32
CA VAL A 42 -12.27 -3.23 -1.64
C VAL A 42 -13.47 -3.45 -0.71
N GLU A 43 -14.56 -4.06 -1.21
CA GLU A 43 -15.75 -4.35 -0.40
C GLU A 43 -15.47 -5.34 0.74
N ARG A 44 -14.59 -6.33 0.51
CA ARG A 44 -14.17 -7.27 1.56
C ARG A 44 -13.34 -6.57 2.64
N LEU A 45 -12.45 -5.65 2.26
CA LEU A 45 -11.67 -4.86 3.22
C LEU A 45 -12.59 -3.94 4.03
N ALA A 46 -13.55 -3.28 3.37
CA ALA A 46 -14.53 -2.44 4.04
C ALA A 46 -15.38 -3.22 5.06
N ARG A 47 -15.85 -4.41 4.68
CA ARG A 47 -16.59 -5.30 5.59
C ARG A 47 -15.73 -5.73 6.78
N PHE A 48 -14.51 -6.19 6.51
CA PHE A 48 -13.56 -6.59 7.55
C PHE A 48 -13.25 -5.44 8.52
N ALA A 49 -13.13 -4.21 8.01
CA ALA A 49 -12.94 -3.03 8.83
C ALA A 49 -14.15 -2.79 9.75
N ARG A 50 -15.36 -2.82 9.21
CA ARG A 50 -16.61 -2.64 10.00
C ARG A 50 -16.75 -3.71 11.09
N GLU A 51 -16.58 -4.98 10.74
CA GLU A 51 -16.70 -6.11 11.67
C GLU A 51 -15.63 -6.08 12.78
N THR A 52 -14.37 -5.73 12.41
CA THR A 52 -13.25 -5.75 13.34
C THR A 52 -13.24 -4.54 14.27
N LEU A 53 -13.66 -3.37 13.78
CA LEU A 53 -13.51 -2.10 14.48
C LEU A 53 -14.77 -1.65 15.19
N GLY A 54 -15.96 -2.14 14.79
CA GLY A 54 -17.22 -1.75 15.40
C GLY A 54 -17.47 -0.23 15.37
N GLY A 55 -17.09 0.43 14.27
CA GLY A 55 -17.23 1.88 14.10
C GLY A 55 -16.13 2.72 14.76
N ARG A 56 -15.20 2.14 15.51
CA ARG A 56 -14.09 2.86 16.13
C ARG A 56 -13.07 3.32 15.08
N PRO A 57 -12.48 4.53 15.22
CA PRO A 57 -11.41 4.99 14.34
C PRO A 57 -10.20 4.05 14.39
N ALA A 58 -9.58 3.84 13.24
CA ALA A 58 -8.36 3.06 13.13
C ALA A 58 -7.39 3.67 12.12
N HIS A 59 -6.10 3.35 12.29
CA HIS A 59 -5.09 3.65 11.29
C HIS A 59 -4.96 2.52 10.29
N TYR A 60 -4.65 2.86 9.04
CA TYR A 60 -4.50 1.92 7.93
C TYR A 60 -3.11 2.01 7.35
N VAL A 61 -2.43 0.88 7.17
CA VAL A 61 -1.13 0.81 6.50
C VAL A 61 -1.22 -0.20 5.39
N GLY A 62 -1.04 0.23 4.15
CA GLY A 62 -1.08 -0.62 2.98
C GLY A 62 0.26 -0.69 2.26
N HIS A 63 0.74 -1.90 1.95
CA HIS A 63 1.94 -2.10 1.15
C HIS A 63 1.59 -2.45 -0.29
N SER A 64 2.26 -1.83 -1.26
CA SER A 64 2.09 -2.15 -2.68
C SER A 64 0.61 -2.11 -3.10
N LEU A 65 0.07 -3.14 -3.73
CA LEU A 65 -1.36 -3.25 -4.07
C LEU A 65 -2.28 -3.09 -2.84
N GLY A 66 -1.84 -3.50 -1.65
CA GLY A 66 -2.58 -3.27 -0.41
C GLY A 66 -2.76 -1.78 -0.07
N GLY A 67 -1.82 -0.93 -0.48
CA GLY A 67 -1.97 0.52 -0.38
C GLY A 67 -3.03 1.07 -1.33
N VAL A 68 -3.11 0.54 -2.55
CA VAL A 68 -4.18 0.89 -3.50
C VAL A 68 -5.55 0.49 -2.95
N LEU A 69 -5.65 -0.71 -2.36
CA LEU A 69 -6.89 -1.17 -1.69
C LEU A 69 -7.30 -0.25 -0.53
N VAL A 70 -6.34 0.17 0.30
CA VAL A 70 -6.60 1.10 1.42
C VAL A 70 -7.10 2.44 0.90
N LEU A 71 -6.42 3.02 -0.10
CA LEU A 71 -6.81 4.30 -0.70
C LEU A 71 -8.24 4.25 -1.26
N ASP A 72 -8.51 3.24 -2.09
CA ASP A 72 -9.79 3.11 -2.77
C ASP A 72 -10.92 2.78 -1.78
N MET A 73 -10.65 1.93 -0.77
CA MET A 73 -11.63 1.59 0.26
C MET A 73 -12.01 2.81 1.10
N LEU A 74 -11.04 3.57 1.59
CA LEU A 74 -11.32 4.74 2.43
C LEU A 74 -12.00 5.87 1.65
N ASN A 75 -11.67 6.05 0.37
CA ASN A 75 -12.34 7.04 -0.48
C ASN A 75 -13.79 6.67 -0.82
N ARG A 76 -14.09 5.36 -0.98
CA ARG A 76 -15.44 4.87 -1.34
C ARG A 76 -16.36 4.70 -0.14
N HIS A 77 -15.79 4.47 1.03
CA HIS A 77 -16.52 4.21 2.27
C HIS A 77 -16.28 5.31 3.33
N PRO A 78 -16.87 6.51 3.15
CA PRO A 78 -16.66 7.63 4.07
C PRO A 78 -17.14 7.34 5.50
N GLU A 79 -18.06 6.40 5.68
CA GLU A 79 -18.55 5.95 6.97
C GLU A 79 -17.51 5.17 7.79
N ILE A 80 -16.46 4.63 7.16
CA ILE A 80 -15.38 3.95 7.89
C ILE A 80 -14.47 5.01 8.51
N ALA A 81 -14.44 5.04 9.83
CA ALA A 81 -13.64 6.00 10.57
C ALA A 81 -12.14 5.73 10.41
N ALA A 82 -11.41 6.68 9.84
CA ALA A 82 -9.95 6.62 9.67
C ALA A 82 -9.28 7.65 10.57
N GLY A 83 -8.30 7.21 11.38
CA GLY A 83 -7.40 8.09 12.12
C GLY A 83 -6.30 8.65 11.22
N SER A 84 -5.59 7.78 10.50
CA SER A 84 -4.59 8.14 9.48
C SER A 84 -4.39 6.95 8.54
N ALA A 85 -3.87 7.21 7.34
CA ALA A 85 -3.45 6.16 6.42
C ALA A 85 -1.98 6.34 6.00
N VAL A 86 -1.24 5.23 5.83
CA VAL A 86 0.13 5.24 5.31
C VAL A 86 0.25 4.21 4.19
N LEU A 87 0.73 4.66 3.03
CA LEU A 87 0.97 3.81 1.87
C LEU A 87 2.47 3.57 1.70
N LEU A 88 2.87 2.31 1.56
CA LEU A 88 4.26 1.89 1.43
C LEU A 88 4.49 1.35 0.01
N GLY A 89 5.21 2.08 -0.83
CA GLY A 89 5.51 1.67 -2.20
C GLY A 89 4.25 1.28 -2.99
N ALA A 90 3.15 2.02 -2.83
CA ALA A 90 1.88 1.70 -3.47
C ALA A 90 1.76 2.35 -4.85
N PRO A 91 1.53 1.56 -5.93
CA PRO A 91 1.43 2.08 -7.30
C PRO A 91 0.03 2.66 -7.55
N VAL A 92 -0.31 3.76 -6.87
CA VAL A 92 -1.66 4.35 -6.90
C VAL A 92 -1.97 5.05 -8.22
N ARG A 93 -0.96 5.46 -8.98
CA ARG A 93 -1.10 6.07 -10.33
C ARG A 93 -0.90 5.06 -11.47
N GLY A 94 -0.97 3.77 -11.18
CA GLY A 94 -0.64 2.69 -12.11
C GLY A 94 0.79 2.19 -11.90
N SER A 95 1.24 1.20 -12.71
CA SER A 95 2.57 0.62 -12.56
C SER A 95 3.22 0.30 -13.88
N PHE A 96 4.39 0.85 -14.14
CA PHE A 96 5.22 0.50 -15.27
C PHE A 96 5.58 -1.00 -15.27
N ALA A 97 6.05 -1.51 -14.15
CA ALA A 97 6.40 -2.93 -14.01
C ALA A 97 5.17 -3.83 -14.19
N GLY A 98 4.00 -3.43 -13.66
CA GLY A 98 2.75 -4.14 -13.84
C GLY A 98 2.30 -4.17 -15.32
N ARG A 99 2.36 -3.04 -16.03
CA ARG A 99 2.06 -2.99 -17.48
C ARG A 99 2.98 -3.90 -18.28
N ARG A 100 4.28 -3.86 -18.02
CA ARG A 100 5.27 -4.72 -18.68
C ARG A 100 5.01 -6.21 -18.42
N LEU A 101 4.75 -6.57 -17.16
CA LEU A 101 4.38 -7.94 -16.81
C LEU A 101 3.10 -8.39 -17.55
N GLY A 102 2.14 -7.49 -17.72
CA GLY A 102 0.88 -7.73 -18.43
C GLY A 102 1.02 -7.98 -19.92
N LEU A 103 2.17 -7.72 -20.56
CA LEU A 103 2.40 -8.05 -21.96
C LEU A 103 2.48 -9.57 -22.18
N ALA A 104 3.02 -10.32 -21.22
CA ALA A 104 3.12 -11.77 -21.28
C ALA A 104 1.81 -12.45 -20.81
N ARG A 105 1.41 -13.57 -21.46
CA ARG A 105 0.22 -14.34 -21.04
C ARG A 105 0.31 -14.82 -19.60
N VAL A 106 1.49 -15.31 -19.18
CA VAL A 106 1.75 -15.75 -17.80
C VAL A 106 1.60 -14.58 -16.82
N GLY A 107 2.14 -13.40 -17.15
CA GLY A 107 2.00 -12.22 -16.33
C GLY A 107 0.54 -11.79 -16.14
N ARG A 108 -0.25 -11.80 -17.20
CA ARG A 108 -1.70 -11.54 -17.13
C ARG A 108 -2.42 -12.52 -16.21
N TRP A 109 -2.09 -13.80 -16.31
CA TRP A 109 -2.65 -14.83 -15.44
C TRP A 109 -2.24 -14.62 -13.96
N MET A 110 -0.98 -14.25 -13.72
CA MET A 110 -0.47 -13.97 -12.38
C MET A 110 -1.17 -12.76 -11.72
N MET A 111 -1.43 -11.68 -12.48
CA MET A 111 -2.08 -10.47 -11.98
C MET A 111 -3.57 -10.68 -11.68
N GLY A 112 -4.23 -11.62 -12.34
CA GLY A 112 -5.64 -11.92 -12.11
C GLY A 112 -6.53 -10.68 -12.20
N GLY A 113 -7.41 -10.49 -11.22
CA GLY A 113 -8.37 -9.39 -11.16
C GLY A 113 -7.77 -8.02 -10.83
N SER A 114 -6.45 -7.93 -10.53
CA SER A 114 -5.78 -6.65 -10.28
C SER A 114 -5.31 -5.94 -11.56
N ARG A 115 -5.38 -6.60 -12.72
CA ARG A 115 -4.85 -6.08 -13.98
C ARG A 115 -5.28 -4.65 -14.33
N PRO A 116 -6.53 -4.23 -14.20
CA PRO A 116 -6.96 -2.86 -14.54
C PRO A 116 -6.27 -1.76 -13.73
N LEU A 117 -5.68 -2.10 -12.57
CA LEU A 117 -5.00 -1.13 -11.70
C LEU A 117 -3.61 -0.74 -12.17
N TRP A 118 -3.05 -1.46 -13.13
CA TRP A 118 -1.69 -1.22 -13.62
C TRP A 118 -1.61 -0.18 -14.71
N ASP A 119 -2.75 0.14 -15.35
CA ASP A 119 -2.85 1.25 -16.30
C ASP A 119 -2.75 2.59 -15.57
N GLU A 120 -2.33 3.63 -16.29
CA GLU A 120 -2.22 4.97 -15.73
C GLU A 120 -3.57 5.47 -15.24
N ARG A 121 -3.57 6.01 -14.02
CA ARG A 121 -4.76 6.54 -13.36
C ARG A 121 -4.41 7.73 -12.49
N SER A 122 -5.37 8.61 -12.27
CA SER A 122 -5.27 9.63 -11.23
C SER A 122 -5.50 9.01 -9.85
N ALA A 123 -4.80 9.51 -8.84
CA ALA A 123 -4.98 9.11 -7.45
C ALA A 123 -5.16 10.35 -6.58
N SER A 124 -6.27 10.45 -5.89
CA SER A 124 -6.58 11.56 -4.99
C SER A 124 -7.05 11.05 -3.64
N TRP A 125 -6.71 11.78 -2.58
CA TRP A 125 -7.21 11.54 -1.23
C TRP A 125 -8.40 12.44 -0.94
N ARG A 126 -9.51 11.87 -0.51
CA ARG A 126 -10.79 12.57 -0.34
C ARG A 126 -11.27 12.59 1.12
N ARG A 127 -10.34 12.41 2.06
CA ARG A 127 -10.65 12.34 3.49
C ARG A 127 -9.96 13.45 4.27
N ALA A 128 -10.57 13.87 5.38
CA ALA A 128 -9.93 14.80 6.33
C ALA A 128 -8.78 14.15 7.12
N ALA A 129 -8.81 12.83 7.28
CA ALA A 129 -7.74 12.08 7.94
C ALA A 129 -6.40 12.22 7.19
N PRO A 130 -5.25 12.35 7.87
CA PRO A 130 -3.95 12.46 7.20
C PRO A 130 -3.59 11.23 6.37
N LEU A 131 -3.03 11.45 5.18
CA LEU A 131 -2.45 10.42 4.32
C LEU A 131 -0.95 10.64 4.17
N GLY A 132 -0.15 9.66 4.59
CA GLY A 132 1.29 9.62 4.37
C GLY A 132 1.67 8.60 3.30
N VAL A 133 2.69 8.91 2.51
CA VAL A 133 3.25 8.00 1.51
C VAL A 133 4.74 7.82 1.76
N ILE A 134 5.20 6.57 1.79
CA ILE A 134 6.63 6.23 1.84
C ILE A 134 6.99 5.47 0.56
N ALA A 135 7.91 6.02 -0.22
CA ALA A 135 8.44 5.40 -1.44
C ALA A 135 9.89 4.96 -1.24
N GLY A 136 10.22 3.75 -1.71
CA GLY A 136 11.58 3.28 -1.75
C GLY A 136 12.33 3.81 -3.00
N THR A 137 13.66 3.91 -2.90
CA THR A 137 14.50 4.46 -3.99
C THR A 137 15.64 3.55 -4.39
N VAL A 138 15.77 2.36 -3.79
CA VAL A 138 16.79 1.38 -4.19
C VAL A 138 16.18 0.37 -5.15
N PRO A 139 16.60 0.36 -6.42
CA PRO A 139 16.00 -0.46 -7.46
C PRO A 139 16.45 -1.93 -7.33
N MET A 140 15.99 -2.62 -6.29
CA MET A 140 16.26 -4.05 -6.07
C MET A 140 15.00 -4.87 -6.29
N GLY A 141 15.05 -5.87 -7.17
CA GLY A 141 13.95 -6.82 -7.36
C GLY A 141 13.56 -7.06 -8.82
N LEU A 142 12.35 -7.58 -9.02
CA LEU A 142 11.82 -8.04 -10.31
C LEU A 142 11.74 -6.94 -11.38
N GLY A 143 11.72 -5.67 -11.00
CA GLY A 143 11.64 -4.55 -11.96
C GLY A 143 12.80 -4.52 -12.95
N HIS A 144 13.99 -4.94 -12.54
CA HIS A 144 15.16 -5.05 -13.44
C HIS A 144 14.95 -6.07 -14.56
N ALA A 145 14.25 -7.17 -14.28
CA ALA A 145 13.94 -8.18 -15.29
C ALA A 145 12.86 -7.72 -16.29
N LEU A 146 12.09 -6.68 -15.93
CA LEU A 146 11.00 -6.15 -16.74
C LEU A 146 11.39 -4.93 -17.59
N GLY A 147 12.66 -4.49 -17.50
CA GLY A 147 13.22 -3.37 -18.25
C GLY A 147 13.65 -2.19 -17.36
N GLN A 148 14.23 -1.17 -17.98
CA GLN A 148 14.66 0.03 -17.25
C GLN A 148 13.46 0.82 -16.76
N MET A 149 13.40 1.08 -15.45
CA MET A 149 12.36 1.90 -14.84
C MET A 149 12.49 3.37 -15.29
N PRO A 150 11.37 4.07 -15.53
CA PRO A 150 11.39 5.44 -16.08
C PRO A 150 11.83 6.52 -15.06
N GLY A 151 12.29 6.14 -13.88
CA GLY A 151 12.73 7.08 -12.83
C GLY A 151 13.18 6.38 -11.56
N PRO A 152 13.43 7.14 -10.48
CA PRO A 152 13.73 6.57 -9.17
C PRO A 152 12.66 5.58 -8.74
N SER A 153 13.08 4.40 -8.25
CA SER A 153 12.17 3.31 -7.93
C SER A 153 12.73 2.43 -6.82
N ASP A 154 11.85 1.67 -6.19
CA ASP A 154 12.20 0.62 -5.23
C ASP A 154 12.47 -0.75 -5.88
N GLY A 155 12.55 -0.77 -7.23
CA GLY A 155 12.74 -1.97 -8.04
C GLY A 155 11.43 -2.62 -8.50
N VAL A 156 10.27 -2.13 -8.08
CA VAL A 156 8.94 -2.60 -8.51
C VAL A 156 8.03 -1.42 -8.85
N VAL A 157 8.10 -0.35 -8.07
CA VAL A 157 7.25 0.85 -8.20
C VAL A 157 8.13 2.08 -8.30
N CYS A 158 7.86 2.95 -9.26
CA CYS A 158 8.50 4.25 -9.36
C CYS A 158 7.98 5.21 -8.29
N VAL A 159 8.82 6.14 -7.85
CA VAL A 159 8.42 7.17 -6.88
C VAL A 159 7.20 7.95 -7.38
N SER A 160 7.18 8.35 -8.66
CA SER A 160 6.05 9.07 -9.28
C SER A 160 4.73 8.28 -9.28
N GLU A 161 4.79 6.95 -9.30
CA GLU A 161 3.60 6.07 -9.25
C GLU A 161 2.97 6.04 -7.85
N THR A 162 3.71 6.49 -6.81
CA THR A 162 3.22 6.47 -5.42
C THR A 162 2.52 7.76 -5.00
N GLU A 163 2.55 8.81 -5.80
CA GLU A 163 2.02 10.13 -5.47
C GLU A 163 0.49 10.14 -5.44
N VAL A 164 -0.08 10.79 -4.42
CA VAL A 164 -1.53 10.95 -4.24
C VAL A 164 -1.84 12.43 -4.08
N ASP A 165 -2.73 12.95 -4.92
CA ASP A 165 -3.18 14.34 -4.78
C ASP A 165 -3.91 14.52 -3.44
N GLY A 166 -3.49 15.48 -2.63
CA GLY A 166 -4.01 15.69 -1.28
C GLY A 166 -3.35 14.85 -0.18
N MET A 167 -2.26 14.12 -0.46
CA MET A 167 -1.46 13.50 0.59
C MET A 167 -0.84 14.56 1.53
N SER A 168 -0.76 14.24 2.83
CA SER A 168 -0.23 15.16 3.85
C SER A 168 1.30 15.16 3.88
N ALA A 169 1.94 14.04 3.55
CA ALA A 169 3.39 13.90 3.52
C ALA A 169 3.84 12.80 2.55
N HIS A 170 4.97 13.02 1.87
CA HIS A 170 5.64 12.04 1.03
C HIS A 170 7.10 11.90 1.48
N ALA A 171 7.53 10.70 1.83
CA ALA A 171 8.90 10.44 2.27
C ALA A 171 9.59 9.42 1.36
N LEU A 172 10.86 9.69 1.03
CA LEU A 172 11.71 8.80 0.27
C LEU A 172 12.67 8.07 1.21
N VAL A 173 12.81 6.76 1.03
CA VAL A 173 13.75 5.95 1.82
C VAL A 173 14.66 5.12 0.91
N PRO A 174 15.95 4.96 1.23
CA PRO A 174 16.88 4.18 0.43
C PRO A 174 16.69 2.67 0.68
N LEU A 175 15.52 2.17 0.29
CA LEU A 175 15.11 0.77 0.46
C LEU A 175 14.47 0.22 -0.82
N GLY A 176 14.62 -1.08 -1.03
CA GLY A 176 13.88 -1.82 -2.04
C GLY A 176 12.46 -2.16 -1.58
N HIS A 177 11.60 -2.54 -2.52
CA HIS A 177 10.16 -2.71 -2.34
C HIS A 177 9.77 -3.58 -1.13
N SER A 178 10.28 -4.80 -1.06
CA SER A 178 9.94 -5.73 0.02
C SER A 178 10.57 -5.35 1.37
N LEU A 179 11.63 -4.52 1.36
CA LEU A 179 12.28 -4.07 2.59
C LEU A 179 11.46 -3.01 3.33
N LEU A 180 10.51 -2.35 2.67
CA LEU A 180 9.64 -1.36 3.30
C LEU A 180 8.85 -1.95 4.49
N ILE A 181 8.42 -3.20 4.41
CA ILE A 181 7.61 -3.84 5.46
C ILE A 181 8.42 -4.50 6.59
N VAL A 182 9.73 -4.65 6.41
CA VAL A 182 10.59 -5.25 7.44
C VAL A 182 11.52 -4.24 8.10
N SER A 183 11.62 -3.03 7.58
CA SER A 183 12.50 -1.98 8.07
C SER A 183 12.05 -1.41 9.42
N GLY A 184 12.95 -1.38 10.40
CA GLY A 184 12.73 -0.70 11.67
C GLY A 184 12.59 0.81 11.53
N ARG A 185 13.31 1.41 10.56
CA ARG A 185 13.19 2.83 10.23
C ARG A 185 11.80 3.17 9.70
N VAL A 186 11.29 2.39 8.76
CA VAL A 186 9.94 2.58 8.22
C VAL A 186 8.88 2.41 9.32
N ALA A 187 9.00 1.40 10.18
CA ALA A 187 8.07 1.23 11.31
C ALA A 187 8.07 2.44 12.26
N LYS A 188 9.23 3.07 12.51
CA LYS A 188 9.34 4.29 13.31
C LYS A 188 8.71 5.50 12.60
N MET A 189 8.91 5.62 11.28
CA MET A 189 8.28 6.67 10.46
C MET A 189 6.75 6.52 10.47
N ILE A 190 6.24 5.29 10.30
CA ILE A 190 4.80 5.02 10.42
C ILE A 190 4.28 5.48 11.77
N GLU A 191 4.89 5.06 12.87
CA GLU A 191 4.48 5.47 14.22
C GLU A 191 4.40 6.99 14.37
N ARG A 192 5.42 7.72 13.94
CA ARG A 192 5.44 9.20 13.97
C ARG A 192 4.30 9.79 13.16
N PHE A 193 4.06 9.25 11.96
CA PHE A 193 2.96 9.73 11.13
C PHE A 193 1.60 9.46 11.76
N LEU A 194 1.40 8.29 12.35
CA LEU A 194 0.14 7.94 13.03
C LEU A 194 -0.15 8.83 14.25
N THR A 195 0.89 9.34 14.90
CA THR A 195 0.77 10.21 16.10
C THR A 195 0.78 11.70 15.77
N ALA A 196 1.58 12.13 14.81
CA ALA A 196 1.84 13.56 14.56
C ALA A 196 1.49 14.04 13.13
N GLY A 197 1.05 13.15 12.23
CA GLY A 197 0.72 13.48 10.84
C GLY A 197 1.94 13.81 9.96
N ARG A 198 3.17 13.54 10.43
CA ARG A 198 4.43 13.78 9.71
C ARG A 198 5.42 12.66 9.96
N PHE A 199 6.40 12.48 9.05
CA PHE A 199 7.40 11.40 9.14
C PHE A 199 8.66 11.78 9.93
N GLU A 200 8.89 13.05 10.17
CA GLU A 200 10.03 13.61 10.87
C GLU A 200 9.65 14.19 12.23
#